data_2a273b17845afc2149b90bb91493416c
#
_entry.id   2a273b17845afc2149b90bb91493416c
#
_cell.length_a   1.000
_cell.length_b   1.000
_cell.length_c   1.000
_cell.angle_alpha   90.00
_cell.angle_beta   90.00
_cell.angle_gamma   90.00
#
_symmetry.space_group_name_H-M   'P 1'
#
loop_
_entity.id
_entity.type
_entity.pdbx_description
1 polymer ?
#
loop_
_entity_poly.entity_id
_entity_poly.type
_entity_poly.pdbx_seq_one_letter_code
_entity_poly.pdbx_strand_id
1 'polypeptide(L)'
;MFSDILLTVDFDRTLTDPDSKIPQRNLDAIAFFMENGGKFTVNTGRSVATFHKYLGNLPLNAPVLMYNGSARWEDGKLTQLKTIDLPMWETLKVVMEEFPHMNLEVQGTEYHHLIGVEPAYAAFYDVLGWRSKPAEIGEDLGPFLKFALAGTPRSKNVSTLFEHTEAELAAFDDAEKRIQALWGDKVVVYRAASRIIDVHAKGVSKIAAARQLQQELGRKILVCVGDAENDVPMLEGADYAYCPADGVVANRFPNVCNCADGAIADVIYKKIPEILGLSLDIQG
;
A
#
# COMPACT_ATOMS: atom_id res chain seq x y z
N MET A 1 27.53 -7.52 4.29
CA MET A 1 27.35 -7.78 2.85
C MET A 1 26.38 -6.76 2.26
N PHE A 2 25.16 -6.60 2.81
CA PHE A 2 24.08 -5.74 2.28
C PHE A 2 23.91 -4.41 3.03
N SER A 3 24.94 -3.94 3.73
CA SER A 3 24.87 -2.78 4.63
C SER A 3 24.47 -1.47 3.97
N ASP A 4 24.65 -1.34 2.67
CA ASP A 4 24.30 -0.13 1.93
C ASP A 4 22.86 -0.14 1.38
N ILE A 5 22.11 -1.25 1.54
CA ILE A 5 20.81 -1.46 0.88
C ILE A 5 19.64 -1.27 1.85
N LEU A 6 18.64 -0.51 1.39
CA LEU A 6 17.27 -0.59 1.84
C LEU A 6 16.46 -1.34 0.78
N LEU A 7 15.88 -2.48 1.13
CA LEU A 7 14.90 -3.20 0.33
C LEU A 7 13.50 -2.87 0.87
N THR A 8 12.68 -2.24 0.05
CA THR A 8 11.28 -1.94 0.37
C THR A 8 10.37 -2.62 -0.63
N VAL A 9 9.36 -3.31 -0.15
CA VAL A 9 8.48 -4.14 -0.98
C VAL A 9 7.01 -3.81 -0.73
N ASP A 10 6.18 -3.86 -1.75
CA ASP A 10 4.74 -3.89 -1.53
C ASP A 10 4.34 -5.19 -0.83
N PHE A 11 3.15 -5.20 -0.24
CA PHE A 11 2.69 -6.33 0.55
C PHE A 11 1.88 -7.33 -0.28
N ASP A 12 0.76 -6.87 -0.85
CA ASP A 12 -0.20 -7.72 -1.51
C ASP A 12 0.32 -8.18 -2.87
N ARG A 13 0.33 -9.51 -3.14
CA ARG A 13 0.81 -10.08 -4.41
C ARG A 13 2.25 -9.74 -4.80
N THR A 14 3.01 -9.18 -3.86
CA THR A 14 4.44 -8.90 -3.98
C THR A 14 5.23 -9.66 -2.92
N LEU A 15 5.05 -9.33 -1.63
CA LEU A 15 5.60 -10.12 -0.53
C LEU A 15 4.78 -11.39 -0.29
N THR A 16 3.44 -11.30 -0.45
CA THR A 16 2.51 -12.40 -0.27
C THR A 16 2.09 -13.02 -1.60
N ASP A 17 1.63 -14.26 -1.53
CA ASP A 17 0.90 -14.93 -2.61
C ASP A 17 -0.54 -14.38 -2.76
N PRO A 18 -1.33 -14.84 -3.75
CA PRO A 18 -2.72 -14.42 -3.93
C PRO A 18 -3.65 -14.77 -2.76
N ASP A 19 -3.26 -15.73 -1.89
CA ASP A 19 -4.00 -16.11 -0.68
C ASP A 19 -3.57 -15.30 0.56
N SER A 20 -2.77 -14.24 0.37
CA SER A 20 -2.21 -13.39 1.43
C SER A 20 -1.28 -14.12 2.41
N LYS A 21 -0.63 -15.20 1.96
CA LYS A 21 0.40 -15.92 2.71
C LYS A 21 1.78 -15.51 2.22
N ILE A 22 2.72 -15.37 3.14
CA ILE A 22 4.12 -15.10 2.78
C ILE A 22 4.79 -16.46 2.48
N PRO A 23 5.32 -16.67 1.27
CA PRO A 23 6.09 -17.88 0.96
C PRO A 23 7.27 -18.05 1.92
N GLN A 24 7.47 -19.29 2.41
CA GLN A 24 8.58 -19.57 3.35
C GLN A 24 9.94 -19.15 2.78
N ARG A 25 10.14 -19.35 1.49
CA ARG A 25 11.34 -18.93 0.78
C ARG A 25 11.61 -17.42 0.91
N ASN A 26 10.57 -16.58 0.90
CA ASN A 26 10.69 -15.15 1.16
C ASN A 26 11.15 -14.87 2.60
N LEU A 27 10.56 -15.57 3.58
CA LEU A 27 10.93 -15.40 4.99
C LEU A 27 12.39 -15.74 5.23
N ASP A 28 12.87 -16.87 4.68
CA ASP A 28 14.25 -17.33 4.82
C ASP A 28 15.24 -16.33 4.15
N ALA A 29 14.89 -15.84 2.96
CA ALA A 29 15.71 -14.85 2.26
C ALA A 29 15.77 -13.51 2.99
N ILE A 30 14.65 -13.03 3.55
CA ILE A 30 14.60 -11.80 4.32
C ILE A 30 15.44 -11.91 5.58
N ALA A 31 15.36 -13.03 6.31
CA ALA A 31 16.20 -13.28 7.48
C ALA A 31 17.69 -13.23 7.09
N PHE A 32 18.11 -13.94 6.04
CA PHE A 32 19.46 -13.91 5.51
C PHE A 32 19.91 -12.49 5.13
N PHE A 33 19.03 -11.72 4.45
CA PHE A 33 19.35 -10.35 4.04
C PHE A 33 19.61 -9.43 5.24
N MET A 34 18.75 -9.51 6.26
CA MET A 34 18.88 -8.71 7.48
C MET A 34 20.12 -9.10 8.31
N GLU A 35 20.40 -10.40 8.47
CA GLU A 35 21.60 -10.92 9.16
C GLU A 35 22.90 -10.46 8.48
N ASN A 36 22.87 -10.24 7.17
CA ASN A 36 24.00 -9.72 6.40
C ASN A 36 24.01 -8.18 6.27
N GLY A 37 23.27 -7.47 7.12
CA GLY A 37 23.31 -6.01 7.29
C GLY A 37 22.34 -5.22 6.43
N GLY A 38 21.52 -5.87 5.62
CA GLY A 38 20.47 -5.23 4.83
C GLY A 38 19.35 -4.66 5.72
N LYS A 39 18.69 -3.61 5.24
CA LYS A 39 17.48 -3.06 5.85
C LYS A 39 16.27 -3.44 5.00
N PHE A 40 15.29 -4.09 5.64
CA PHE A 40 14.08 -4.58 5.01
C PHE A 40 12.83 -3.96 5.60
N THR A 41 11.92 -3.51 4.76
CA THR A 41 10.60 -3.01 5.17
C THR A 41 9.53 -3.26 4.11
N VAL A 42 8.28 -3.19 4.57
CA VAL A 42 7.07 -3.20 3.75
C VAL A 42 6.58 -1.77 3.51
N ASN A 43 6.09 -1.50 2.30
CA ASN A 43 5.54 -0.21 1.89
C ASN A 43 4.16 -0.42 1.25
N THR A 44 3.13 -0.29 2.05
CA THR A 44 1.77 -0.69 1.68
C THR A 44 0.77 0.47 1.67
N GLY A 45 -0.26 0.37 0.82
CA GLY A 45 -1.42 1.24 0.88
C GLY A 45 -2.36 0.94 2.05
N ARG A 46 -2.17 -0.20 2.73
CA ARG A 46 -3.01 -0.63 3.84
C ARG A 46 -2.88 0.31 5.05
N SER A 47 -4.00 0.44 5.77
CA SER A 47 -4.09 1.09 7.09
C SER A 47 -3.77 0.11 8.22
N VAL A 48 -3.63 0.61 9.44
CA VAL A 48 -3.55 -0.25 10.64
C VAL A 48 -4.78 -1.13 10.75
N ALA A 49 -5.96 -0.61 10.46
CA ALA A 49 -7.22 -1.35 10.54
C ALA A 49 -7.24 -2.63 9.68
N THR A 50 -6.60 -2.60 8.51
CA THR A 50 -6.53 -3.73 7.57
C THR A 50 -5.23 -4.54 7.69
N PHE A 51 -4.19 -3.98 8.33
CA PHE A 51 -2.86 -4.59 8.41
C PHE A 51 -2.49 -5.11 9.81
N HIS A 52 -3.32 -4.85 10.84
CA HIS A 52 -3.01 -5.16 12.24
C HIS A 52 -2.64 -6.63 12.51
N LYS A 53 -3.19 -7.57 11.74
CA LYS A 53 -2.90 -9.01 11.88
C LYS A 53 -1.46 -9.37 11.51
N TYR A 54 -0.81 -8.53 10.70
CA TYR A 54 0.56 -8.75 10.24
C TYR A 54 1.58 -7.98 11.09
N LEU A 55 1.16 -6.85 11.70
CA LEU A 55 2.04 -6.06 12.57
C LEU A 55 2.51 -6.89 13.75
N GLY A 56 3.82 -6.97 13.95
CA GLY A 56 4.45 -7.80 14.99
C GLY A 56 4.83 -9.22 14.56
N ASN A 57 4.35 -9.68 13.39
CA ASN A 57 4.65 -11.02 12.86
C ASN A 57 5.53 -11.00 11.60
N LEU A 58 5.81 -9.80 11.06
CA LEU A 58 6.68 -9.66 9.89
C LEU A 58 8.14 -9.58 10.32
N PRO A 59 9.06 -10.25 9.59
CA PRO A 59 10.49 -10.12 9.81
C PRO A 59 10.97 -8.76 9.27
N LEU A 60 10.96 -7.73 10.11
CA LEU A 60 11.30 -6.37 9.74
C LEU A 60 12.43 -5.83 10.63
N ASN A 61 13.33 -5.04 10.05
CA ASN A 61 14.35 -4.30 10.80
C ASN A 61 14.41 -2.82 10.43
N ALA A 62 13.32 -2.32 9.86
CA ALA A 62 13.04 -0.92 9.59
C ALA A 62 11.53 -0.63 9.75
N PRO A 63 11.11 0.64 9.98
CA PRO A 63 9.70 1.01 10.10
C PRO A 63 8.86 0.60 8.89
N VAL A 64 7.62 0.11 9.11
CA VAL A 64 6.66 -0.16 8.02
C VAL A 64 6.14 1.16 7.47
N LEU A 65 6.18 1.31 6.16
CA LEU A 65 5.58 2.45 5.46
C LEU A 65 4.12 2.11 5.13
N MET A 66 3.19 2.88 5.67
CA MET A 66 1.75 2.60 5.61
C MET A 66 0.97 3.73 4.93
N TYR A 67 -0.28 3.46 4.55
CA TYR A 67 -1.16 4.44 3.90
C TYR A 67 -0.49 5.09 2.68
N ASN A 68 0.17 4.30 1.81
CA ASN A 68 0.95 4.79 0.66
C ASN A 68 2.03 5.82 1.03
N GLY A 69 2.53 5.80 2.28
CA GLY A 69 3.53 6.73 2.78
C GLY A 69 2.97 7.92 3.57
N SER A 70 1.67 7.93 3.92
CA SER A 70 1.11 8.94 4.83
C SER A 70 1.52 8.74 6.29
N ALA A 71 1.96 7.55 6.67
CA ALA A 71 2.36 7.22 8.04
C ALA A 71 3.39 6.10 8.08
N ARG A 72 4.07 5.98 9.21
CA ARG A 72 4.97 4.86 9.53
C ARG A 72 4.48 4.12 10.76
N TRP A 73 4.68 2.81 10.78
CA TRP A 73 4.52 2.01 11.98
C TRP A 73 5.89 1.65 12.53
N GLU A 74 6.15 2.09 13.74
CA GLU A 74 7.41 1.90 14.44
C GLU A 74 7.15 1.78 15.94
N ASP A 75 7.79 0.83 16.61
CA ASP A 75 7.66 0.61 18.05
C ASP A 75 6.20 0.51 18.56
N GLY A 76 5.35 -0.16 17.80
CA GLY A 76 3.97 -0.40 18.17
C GLY A 76 3.00 0.77 17.98
N LYS A 77 3.40 1.82 17.30
CA LYS A 77 2.57 3.02 17.05
C LYS A 77 2.78 3.62 15.67
N LEU A 78 1.81 4.41 15.22
CA LEU A 78 1.95 5.26 14.04
C LEU A 78 2.78 6.51 14.37
N THR A 79 3.69 6.83 13.48
CA THR A 79 4.57 8.01 13.53
C THR A 79 4.59 8.71 12.17
N GLN A 80 5.14 9.94 12.13
CA GLN A 80 5.33 10.72 10.90
C GLN A 80 4.06 10.86 10.06
N LEU A 81 2.95 11.25 10.69
CA LEU A 81 1.66 11.39 10.05
C LEU A 81 1.65 12.57 9.07
N LYS A 82 1.29 12.32 7.81
CA LYS A 82 1.02 13.32 6.78
C LYS A 82 -0.48 13.43 6.58
N THR A 83 -1.08 14.50 7.11
CA THR A 83 -2.52 14.73 7.07
C THR A 83 -2.93 15.58 5.88
N ILE A 84 -4.13 15.35 5.38
CA ILE A 84 -4.78 16.17 4.35
C ILE A 84 -5.05 17.55 4.96
N ASP A 85 -4.52 18.61 4.32
CA ASP A 85 -4.67 20.01 4.73
C ASP A 85 -5.99 20.60 4.18
N LEU A 86 -7.09 19.98 4.58
CA LEU A 86 -8.46 20.41 4.29
C LEU A 86 -9.34 20.22 5.52
N PRO A 87 -10.39 21.05 5.72
CA PRO A 87 -11.37 20.84 6.78
C PRO A 87 -12.15 19.55 6.49
N MET A 88 -11.98 18.55 7.37
CA MET A 88 -12.42 17.17 7.10
C MET A 88 -13.91 17.10 6.73
N TRP A 89 -14.78 17.57 7.60
CA TRP A 89 -16.21 17.39 7.39
C TRP A 89 -16.79 18.21 6.25
N GLU A 90 -16.26 19.40 5.97
CA GLU A 90 -16.63 20.21 4.80
C GLU A 90 -16.22 19.48 3.51
N THR A 91 -15.02 18.89 3.49
CA THR A 91 -14.54 18.10 2.35
C THR A 91 -15.40 16.87 2.13
N LEU A 92 -15.67 16.10 3.20
CA LEU A 92 -16.44 14.86 3.11
C LEU A 92 -17.89 15.10 2.71
N LYS A 93 -18.52 16.23 3.13
CA LYS A 93 -19.86 16.62 2.69
C LYS A 93 -19.91 16.85 1.18
N VAL A 94 -18.93 17.57 0.62
CA VAL A 94 -18.83 17.76 -0.84
C VAL A 94 -18.68 16.42 -1.55
N VAL A 95 -17.84 15.52 -1.03
CA VAL A 95 -17.66 14.18 -1.60
C VAL A 95 -18.95 13.38 -1.58
N MET A 96 -19.72 13.42 -0.49
CA MET A 96 -21.01 12.71 -0.39
C MET A 96 -22.08 13.27 -1.35
N GLU A 97 -22.08 14.58 -1.55
CA GLU A 97 -23.00 15.26 -2.48
C GLU A 97 -22.65 14.97 -3.95
N GLU A 98 -21.38 14.98 -4.29
CA GLU A 98 -20.89 14.76 -5.66
C GLU A 98 -20.95 13.26 -6.06
N PHE A 99 -20.77 12.33 -5.09
CA PHE A 99 -20.66 10.88 -5.36
C PHE A 99 -21.59 10.04 -4.47
N PRO A 100 -22.91 10.29 -4.50
CA PRO A 100 -23.86 9.67 -3.56
C PRO A 100 -24.01 8.15 -3.71
N HIS A 101 -23.47 7.56 -4.79
CA HIS A 101 -23.53 6.12 -5.06
C HIS A 101 -22.23 5.39 -4.72
N MET A 102 -21.25 6.08 -4.15
CA MET A 102 -19.99 5.50 -3.71
C MET A 102 -19.95 5.42 -2.18
N ASN A 103 -19.41 4.32 -1.66
CA ASN A 103 -19.18 4.19 -0.24
C ASN A 103 -18.00 5.07 0.17
N LEU A 104 -18.22 5.91 1.17
CA LEU A 104 -17.20 6.82 1.70
C LEU A 104 -16.64 6.28 3.01
N GLU A 105 -15.33 6.25 3.15
CA GLU A 105 -14.66 5.92 4.39
C GLU A 105 -13.50 6.87 4.69
N VAL A 106 -13.27 7.13 5.97
CA VAL A 106 -12.05 7.76 6.47
C VAL A 106 -11.19 6.71 7.15
N GLN A 107 -9.98 6.51 6.65
CA GLN A 107 -9.05 5.55 7.23
C GLN A 107 -8.25 6.23 8.34
N GLY A 108 -8.71 6.05 9.56
CA GLY A 108 -8.10 6.58 10.77
C GLY A 108 -6.91 5.76 11.26
N THR A 109 -6.42 6.07 12.45
CA THR A 109 -5.23 5.42 13.04
C THR A 109 -5.48 4.00 13.54
N GLU A 110 -6.73 3.64 13.87
CA GLU A 110 -7.09 2.32 14.40
C GLU A 110 -8.23 1.66 13.64
N TYR A 111 -9.17 2.46 13.14
CA TYR A 111 -10.39 2.00 12.48
C TYR A 111 -10.57 2.70 11.14
N HIS A 112 -11.30 2.04 10.25
CA HIS A 112 -11.97 2.72 9.14
C HIS A 112 -13.32 3.24 9.63
N HIS A 113 -13.54 4.53 9.45
CA HIS A 113 -14.80 5.19 9.78
C HIS A 113 -15.70 5.17 8.55
N LEU A 114 -16.79 4.39 8.61
CA LEU A 114 -17.71 4.19 7.49
C LEU A 114 -18.81 5.24 7.56
N ILE A 115 -18.97 6.07 6.52
CA ILE A 115 -19.87 7.23 6.51
C ILE A 115 -20.97 6.99 5.49
N GLY A 116 -22.20 6.72 5.95
CA GLY A 116 -23.37 6.54 5.10
C GLY A 116 -23.21 5.41 4.06
N VAL A 117 -22.43 4.38 4.36
CA VAL A 117 -22.14 3.28 3.44
C VAL A 117 -23.32 2.31 3.32
N GLU A 118 -23.36 1.58 2.21
CA GLU A 118 -24.34 0.51 2.04
C GLU A 118 -24.09 -0.64 3.03
N PRO A 119 -25.15 -1.30 3.53
CA PRO A 119 -25.02 -2.41 4.49
C PRO A 119 -24.13 -3.55 3.99
N ALA A 120 -24.15 -3.84 2.68
CA ALA A 120 -23.29 -4.86 2.07
C ALA A 120 -21.81 -4.49 2.13
N TYR A 121 -21.48 -3.20 2.03
CA TYR A 121 -20.12 -2.70 2.17
C TYR A 121 -19.63 -2.83 3.62
N ALA A 122 -20.44 -2.44 4.61
CA ALA A 122 -20.10 -2.61 6.01
C ALA A 122 -19.89 -4.10 6.38
N ALA A 123 -20.81 -4.98 5.94
CA ALA A 123 -20.70 -6.43 6.18
C ALA A 123 -19.46 -7.07 5.55
N PHE A 124 -18.92 -6.48 4.49
CA PHE A 124 -17.69 -6.95 3.86
C PHE A 124 -16.47 -6.78 4.77
N TYR A 125 -16.41 -5.72 5.56
CA TYR A 125 -15.37 -5.50 6.56
C TYR A 125 -15.33 -6.60 7.62
N ASP A 126 -16.51 -7.04 8.08
CA ASP A 126 -16.64 -8.13 9.06
C ASP A 126 -16.12 -9.46 8.48
N VAL A 127 -16.43 -9.75 7.21
CA VAL A 127 -15.95 -10.96 6.51
C VAL A 127 -14.42 -10.98 6.43
N LEU A 128 -13.79 -9.83 6.16
CA LEU A 128 -12.32 -9.72 6.07
C LEU A 128 -11.65 -9.62 7.45
N GLY A 129 -12.44 -9.40 8.50
CA GLY A 129 -11.96 -9.15 9.85
C GLY A 129 -11.12 -7.86 9.92
N TRP A 130 -11.49 -6.86 9.14
CA TRP A 130 -10.94 -5.52 9.19
C TRP A 130 -11.61 -4.70 10.28
N ARG A 131 -10.88 -3.79 10.88
CA ARG A 131 -11.42 -2.95 11.95
C ARG A 131 -12.17 -1.76 11.35
N SER A 132 -13.48 -1.72 11.54
CA SER A 132 -14.30 -0.60 11.11
C SER A 132 -15.33 -0.21 12.16
N LYS A 133 -15.85 0.99 12.07
CA LYS A 133 -17.01 1.48 12.83
C LYS A 133 -17.79 2.49 11.99
N PRO A 134 -19.12 2.58 12.16
CA PRO A 134 -19.88 3.65 11.56
C PRO A 134 -19.43 4.99 12.15
N ALA A 135 -19.57 6.06 11.38
CA ALA A 135 -19.32 7.42 11.83
C ALA A 135 -20.41 8.37 11.38
N GLU A 136 -20.77 9.32 12.24
CA GLU A 136 -21.74 10.36 11.96
C GLU A 136 -21.04 11.69 11.64
N ILE A 137 -21.77 12.54 10.88
CA ILE A 137 -21.23 13.86 10.51
C ILE A 137 -20.97 14.69 11.75
N GLY A 138 -19.74 15.19 11.87
CA GLY A 138 -19.31 16.04 12.99
C GLY A 138 -18.53 15.29 14.09
N GLU A 139 -18.44 13.96 14.05
CA GLU A 139 -17.59 13.21 14.98
C GLU A 139 -16.11 13.54 14.80
N ASP A 140 -15.35 13.45 15.89
CA ASP A 140 -13.88 13.48 15.83
C ASP A 140 -13.36 12.12 15.36
N LEU A 141 -12.86 12.07 14.13
CA LEU A 141 -12.29 10.87 13.52
C LEU A 141 -10.76 10.78 13.67
N GLY A 142 -10.17 11.72 14.41
CA GLY A 142 -8.73 11.84 14.56
C GLY A 142 -8.03 12.46 13.33
N PRO A 143 -6.75 12.15 13.09
CA PRO A 143 -5.98 12.74 12.00
C PRO A 143 -6.56 12.39 10.62
N PHE A 144 -6.71 13.36 9.74
CA PHE A 144 -7.19 13.17 8.37
C PHE A 144 -6.08 12.63 7.46
N LEU A 145 -5.75 11.36 7.59
CA LEU A 145 -4.65 10.71 6.86
C LEU A 145 -5.04 10.33 5.45
N LYS A 146 -6.24 9.78 5.30
CA LYS A 146 -6.73 9.23 4.05
C LYS A 146 -8.25 9.11 4.10
N PHE A 147 -8.91 9.40 2.99
CA PHE A 147 -10.26 8.93 2.76
C PHE A 147 -10.32 8.11 1.47
N ALA A 148 -11.31 7.25 1.35
CA ALA A 148 -11.50 6.45 0.16
C ALA A 148 -12.95 6.45 -0.31
N LEU A 149 -13.10 6.37 -1.62
CA LEU A 149 -14.38 6.08 -2.28
C LEU A 149 -14.32 4.66 -2.84
N ALA A 150 -15.31 3.85 -2.52
CA ALA A 150 -15.36 2.46 -2.93
C ALA A 150 -16.72 2.06 -3.50
N GLY A 151 -16.69 1.15 -4.48
CA GLY A 151 -17.90 0.48 -4.95
C GLY A 151 -18.37 -0.58 -3.96
N THR A 152 -19.68 -0.87 -3.94
CA THR A 152 -20.22 -1.94 -3.12
C THR A 152 -19.80 -3.31 -3.68
N PRO A 153 -19.26 -4.22 -2.85
CA PRO A 153 -18.94 -5.58 -3.26
C PRO A 153 -20.20 -6.32 -3.72
N ARG A 154 -20.12 -7.05 -4.83
CA ARG A 154 -21.25 -7.83 -5.37
C ARG A 154 -21.48 -9.15 -4.65
N SER A 155 -20.50 -9.62 -3.91
CA SER A 155 -20.57 -10.82 -3.07
C SER A 155 -19.59 -10.71 -1.91
N LYS A 156 -19.58 -11.73 -1.05
CA LYS A 156 -18.59 -11.83 0.04
C LYS A 156 -17.18 -12.21 -0.43
N ASN A 157 -16.96 -12.38 -1.74
CA ASN A 157 -15.65 -12.68 -2.29
C ASN A 157 -14.89 -11.40 -2.57
N VAL A 158 -13.64 -11.31 -2.11
CA VAL A 158 -12.74 -10.17 -2.33
C VAL A 158 -12.55 -9.87 -3.83
N SER A 159 -12.53 -10.91 -4.69
CA SER A 159 -12.39 -10.73 -6.14
C SER A 159 -13.47 -9.83 -6.75
N THR A 160 -14.66 -9.77 -6.14
CA THR A 160 -15.75 -8.92 -6.64
C THR A 160 -15.52 -7.41 -6.48
N LEU A 161 -14.53 -7.01 -5.68
CA LEU A 161 -14.07 -5.61 -5.63
C LEU A 161 -13.39 -5.17 -6.93
N PHE A 162 -12.85 -6.12 -7.68
CA PHE A 162 -12.15 -5.86 -8.93
C PHE A 162 -13.06 -6.02 -10.15
N GLU A 163 -14.24 -6.65 -9.98
CA GLU A 163 -15.23 -6.75 -11.04
C GLU A 163 -15.93 -5.40 -11.23
N HIS A 164 -16.04 -4.95 -12.48
CA HIS A 164 -16.67 -3.68 -12.83
C HIS A 164 -17.40 -3.77 -14.16
N THR A 165 -18.37 -2.88 -14.34
CA THR A 165 -18.93 -2.54 -15.64
C THR A 165 -18.20 -1.34 -16.21
N GLU A 166 -18.29 -1.09 -17.51
CA GLU A 166 -17.74 0.11 -18.14
C GLU A 166 -18.30 1.39 -17.52
N ALA A 167 -19.60 1.41 -17.19
CA ALA A 167 -20.24 2.56 -16.57
C ALA A 167 -19.70 2.85 -15.13
N GLU A 168 -19.45 1.79 -14.34
CA GLU A 168 -18.81 1.95 -13.03
C GLU A 168 -17.38 2.45 -13.16
N LEU A 169 -16.60 1.91 -14.09
CA LEU A 169 -15.25 2.37 -14.33
C LEU A 169 -15.22 3.86 -14.69
N ALA A 170 -16.09 4.27 -15.62
CA ALA A 170 -16.24 5.67 -15.99
C ALA A 170 -16.63 6.58 -14.81
N ALA A 171 -17.53 6.13 -13.93
CA ALA A 171 -17.93 6.89 -12.75
C ALA A 171 -16.74 7.10 -11.78
N PHE A 172 -15.88 6.09 -11.59
CA PHE A 172 -14.67 6.23 -10.79
C PHE A 172 -13.61 7.11 -11.47
N ASP A 173 -13.49 7.06 -12.79
CA ASP A 173 -12.59 7.95 -13.55
C ASP A 173 -13.03 9.41 -13.44
N ASP A 174 -14.35 9.66 -13.48
CA ASP A 174 -14.89 11.01 -13.31
C ASP A 174 -14.73 11.51 -11.87
N ALA A 175 -14.91 10.64 -10.87
CA ALA A 175 -14.67 10.99 -9.48
C ALA A 175 -13.21 11.37 -9.22
N GLU A 176 -12.27 10.60 -9.76
CA GLU A 176 -10.83 10.90 -9.68
C GLU A 176 -10.50 12.28 -10.28
N LYS A 177 -10.96 12.54 -11.50
CA LYS A 177 -10.78 13.84 -12.18
C LYS A 177 -11.42 14.98 -11.38
N ARG A 178 -12.62 14.76 -10.83
CA ARG A 178 -13.34 15.78 -10.09
C ARG A 178 -12.66 16.11 -8.76
N ILE A 179 -12.20 15.13 -8.00
CA ILE A 179 -11.43 15.34 -6.76
C ILE A 179 -10.12 16.07 -7.08
N GLN A 180 -9.43 15.68 -8.15
CA GLN A 180 -8.22 16.36 -8.60
C GLN A 180 -8.48 17.81 -9.01
N ALA A 181 -9.61 18.10 -9.65
CA ALA A 181 -10.00 19.45 -10.02
C ALA A 181 -10.37 20.33 -8.81
N LEU A 182 -10.99 19.74 -7.79
CA LEU A 182 -11.39 20.48 -6.58
C LEU A 182 -10.19 20.79 -5.66
N TRP A 183 -9.29 19.82 -5.47
CA TRP A 183 -8.28 19.88 -4.41
C TRP A 183 -6.90 19.38 -4.81
N GLY A 184 -6.57 19.31 -6.11
CA GLY A 184 -5.31 18.75 -6.58
C GLY A 184 -4.05 19.51 -6.18
N ASP A 185 -4.19 20.72 -5.62
CA ASP A 185 -3.11 21.46 -4.94
C ASP A 185 -2.87 20.97 -3.49
N LYS A 186 -3.86 20.34 -2.87
CA LYS A 186 -3.86 19.84 -1.48
C LYS A 186 -3.80 18.34 -1.34
N VAL A 187 -4.28 17.59 -2.35
CA VAL A 187 -4.36 16.13 -2.32
C VAL A 187 -3.67 15.46 -3.50
N VAL A 188 -3.39 14.18 -3.34
CA VAL A 188 -3.06 13.24 -4.40
C VAL A 188 -4.07 12.10 -4.39
N VAL A 189 -4.45 11.64 -5.56
CA VAL A 189 -5.44 10.57 -5.77
C VAL A 189 -4.74 9.34 -6.35
N TYR A 190 -5.02 8.18 -5.80
CA TYR A 190 -4.54 6.89 -6.31
C TYR A 190 -5.71 5.96 -6.60
N ARG A 191 -5.65 5.29 -7.74
CA ARG A 191 -6.55 4.18 -8.07
C ARG A 191 -6.01 2.91 -7.41
N ALA A 192 -6.55 2.56 -6.24
CA ALA A 192 -6.13 1.37 -5.49
C ALA A 192 -6.69 0.07 -6.09
N ALA A 193 -7.86 0.13 -6.74
CA ALA A 193 -8.46 -0.94 -7.52
C ALA A 193 -9.44 -0.34 -8.54
N SER A 194 -9.99 -1.14 -9.44
CA SER A 194 -10.96 -0.67 -10.45
C SER A 194 -12.07 0.20 -9.87
N ARG A 195 -12.53 -0.12 -8.66
CA ARG A 195 -13.62 0.53 -7.94
C ARG A 195 -13.21 1.04 -6.56
N ILE A 196 -11.96 1.44 -6.40
CA ILE A 196 -11.45 2.04 -5.15
C ILE A 196 -10.53 3.20 -5.49
N ILE A 197 -10.86 4.38 -4.99
CA ILE A 197 -10.04 5.59 -5.04
C ILE A 197 -9.56 5.92 -3.64
N ASP A 198 -8.26 6.06 -3.49
CA ASP A 198 -7.59 6.52 -2.28
C ASP A 198 -7.18 7.98 -2.43
N VAL A 199 -7.53 8.83 -1.47
CA VAL A 199 -7.16 10.25 -1.45
C VAL A 199 -6.29 10.54 -0.24
N HIS A 200 -5.13 11.10 -0.49
CA HIS A 200 -4.10 11.41 0.51
C HIS A 200 -3.67 12.87 0.45
N ALA A 201 -2.91 13.31 1.43
CA ALA A 201 -2.26 14.62 1.40
C ALA A 201 -1.34 14.77 0.19
N LYS A 202 -1.22 15.98 -0.34
CA LYS A 202 -0.29 16.30 -1.42
C LYS A 202 1.14 15.91 -1.08
N GLY A 203 1.82 15.29 -2.05
CA GLY A 203 3.20 14.82 -1.90
C GLY A 203 3.35 13.49 -1.14
N VAL A 204 2.26 12.88 -0.69
CA VAL A 204 2.29 11.50 -0.20
C VAL A 204 2.52 10.57 -1.38
N SER A 205 3.50 9.69 -1.26
CA SER A 205 3.74 8.58 -2.20
C SER A 205 4.61 7.51 -1.56
N LYS A 206 4.49 6.27 -2.03
CA LYS A 206 5.35 5.17 -1.60
C LYS A 206 6.83 5.50 -1.79
N ILE A 207 7.20 6.13 -2.91
CA ILE A 207 8.61 6.49 -3.18
C ILE A 207 9.12 7.59 -2.25
N ALA A 208 8.33 8.63 -2.00
CA ALA A 208 8.76 9.72 -1.11
C ALA A 208 9.03 9.19 0.32
N ALA A 209 8.18 8.30 0.81
CA ALA A 209 8.38 7.65 2.11
C ALA A 209 9.60 6.73 2.13
N ALA A 210 9.82 5.94 1.06
CA ALA A 210 10.97 5.05 0.94
C ALA A 210 12.29 5.82 0.85
N ARG A 211 12.37 6.89 0.06
CA ARG A 211 13.56 7.76 -0.05
C ARG A 211 13.88 8.48 1.25
N GLN A 212 12.84 8.98 1.95
CA GLN A 212 13.02 9.57 3.26
C GLN A 212 13.60 8.55 4.26
N LEU A 213 13.04 7.34 4.32
CA LEU A 213 13.53 6.27 5.18
C LEU A 213 14.95 5.84 4.81
N GLN A 214 15.27 5.73 3.51
CA GLN A 214 16.61 5.44 3.02
C GLN A 214 17.64 6.44 3.56
N GLN A 215 17.35 7.73 3.48
CA GLN A 215 18.23 8.80 3.97
C GLN A 215 18.42 8.72 5.49
N GLU A 216 17.33 8.55 6.25
CA GLU A 216 17.37 8.43 7.71
C GLU A 216 18.19 7.22 8.18
N LEU A 217 18.12 6.10 7.45
CA LEU A 217 18.89 4.89 7.73
C LEU A 217 20.32 4.93 7.16
N GLY A 218 20.71 6.00 6.45
CA GLY A 218 22.02 6.15 5.83
C GLY A 218 22.32 5.10 4.76
N ARG A 219 21.30 4.61 4.04
CA ARG A 219 21.46 3.60 2.99
C ARG A 219 21.75 4.25 1.64
N LYS A 220 22.67 3.67 0.88
CA LYS A 220 23.09 4.25 -0.42
C LYS A 220 22.22 3.78 -1.57
N ILE A 221 21.67 2.56 -1.47
CA ILE A 221 20.93 1.90 -2.54
C ILE A 221 19.50 1.61 -2.05
N LEU A 222 18.52 2.06 -2.81
CA LEU A 222 17.11 1.74 -2.63
C LEU A 222 16.68 0.72 -3.68
N VAL A 223 16.33 -0.47 -3.23
CA VAL A 223 15.73 -1.53 -4.06
C VAL A 223 14.24 -1.58 -3.75
N CYS A 224 13.40 -1.50 -4.79
CA CYS A 224 11.95 -1.58 -4.64
C CYS A 224 11.36 -2.76 -5.40
N VAL A 225 10.35 -3.38 -4.81
CA VAL A 225 9.56 -4.45 -5.46
C VAL A 225 8.08 -4.14 -5.31
N GLY A 226 7.32 -4.24 -6.40
CA GLY A 226 5.87 -3.99 -6.44
C GLY A 226 5.24 -4.62 -7.65
N ASP A 227 3.92 -4.79 -7.67
CA ASP A 227 3.20 -5.54 -8.70
C ASP A 227 2.13 -4.73 -9.45
N ALA A 228 1.65 -3.60 -8.91
CA ALA A 228 0.47 -2.90 -9.39
C ALA A 228 0.71 -1.43 -9.77
N GLU A 229 -0.29 -0.79 -10.36
CA GLU A 229 -0.19 0.60 -10.87
C GLU A 229 0.15 1.62 -9.75
N ASN A 230 -0.32 1.41 -8.53
CA ASN A 230 0.01 2.27 -7.40
C ASN A 230 1.48 2.14 -6.94
N ASP A 231 2.20 1.10 -7.41
CA ASP A 231 3.63 0.91 -7.15
C ASP A 231 4.52 1.60 -8.18
N VAL A 232 3.99 1.91 -9.36
CA VAL A 232 4.77 2.47 -10.46
C VAL A 232 5.64 3.66 -10.04
N PRO A 233 5.12 4.67 -9.30
CA PRO A 233 5.97 5.77 -8.85
C PRO A 233 7.11 5.31 -7.92
N MET A 234 6.89 4.25 -7.12
CA MET A 234 7.91 3.67 -6.26
C MET A 234 8.99 2.95 -7.07
N LEU A 235 8.58 2.19 -8.06
CA LEU A 235 9.49 1.44 -8.93
C LEU A 235 10.32 2.37 -9.81
N GLU A 236 9.69 3.39 -10.43
CA GLU A 236 10.39 4.39 -11.25
C GLU A 236 11.37 5.27 -10.46
N GLY A 237 11.07 5.52 -9.19
CA GLY A 237 11.90 6.35 -8.31
C GLY A 237 12.98 5.59 -7.54
N ALA A 238 13.08 4.26 -7.65
CA ALA A 238 14.09 3.42 -7.02
C ALA A 238 15.44 3.48 -7.75
N ASP A 239 16.53 3.05 -7.09
CA ASP A 239 17.79 2.84 -7.78
C ASP A 239 17.75 1.53 -8.58
N TYR A 240 17.04 0.52 -8.05
CA TYR A 240 16.73 -0.73 -8.72
C TYR A 240 15.29 -1.16 -8.41
N ALA A 241 14.57 -1.53 -9.44
CA ALA A 241 13.17 -1.92 -9.34
C ALA A 241 12.92 -3.29 -9.95
N TYR A 242 12.04 -4.06 -9.31
CA TYR A 242 11.64 -5.38 -9.79
C TYR A 242 10.13 -5.58 -9.63
N CYS A 243 9.57 -6.42 -10.49
CA CYS A 243 8.17 -6.81 -10.44
C CYS A 243 8.06 -8.33 -10.45
N PRO A 244 7.18 -8.95 -9.64
CA PRO A 244 6.82 -10.35 -9.83
C PRO A 244 6.31 -10.58 -11.27
N ALA A 245 6.63 -11.72 -11.86
CA ALA A 245 6.27 -12.02 -13.26
C ALA A 245 4.76 -12.07 -13.50
N ASP A 246 3.97 -12.33 -12.44
CA ASP A 246 2.51 -12.31 -12.43
C ASP A 246 1.92 -10.95 -11.99
N GLY A 247 2.74 -9.93 -11.81
CA GLY A 247 2.30 -8.57 -11.47
C GLY A 247 1.63 -7.86 -12.65
N VAL A 248 0.73 -6.94 -12.35
CA VAL A 248 -0.03 -6.15 -13.34
C VAL A 248 0.91 -5.31 -14.22
N VAL A 249 2.00 -4.80 -13.63
CA VAL A 249 2.98 -3.95 -14.32
C VAL A 249 4.24 -4.70 -14.76
N ALA A 250 4.21 -6.04 -14.79
CA ALA A 250 5.36 -6.88 -15.12
C ALA A 250 5.96 -6.60 -16.50
N ASN A 251 5.17 -6.10 -17.45
CA ASN A 251 5.65 -5.73 -18.78
C ASN A 251 6.44 -4.39 -18.81
N ARG A 252 6.52 -3.67 -17.69
CA ARG A 252 7.17 -2.34 -17.61
C ARG A 252 8.47 -2.37 -16.82
N PHE A 253 8.70 -3.39 -16.01
CA PHE A 253 9.86 -3.48 -15.10
C PHE A 253 10.58 -4.83 -15.23
N PRO A 254 11.87 -4.91 -14.85
CA PRO A 254 12.58 -6.19 -14.75
C PRO A 254 11.84 -7.18 -13.85
N ASN A 255 11.63 -8.40 -14.36
CA ASN A 255 10.86 -9.41 -13.65
C ASN A 255 11.75 -10.32 -12.80
N VAL A 256 11.14 -10.83 -11.74
CA VAL A 256 11.58 -11.98 -10.95
C VAL A 256 10.51 -13.09 -11.06
N CYS A 257 10.62 -14.18 -10.27
CA CYS A 257 9.58 -15.22 -10.32
C CYS A 257 8.23 -14.69 -9.83
N ASN A 258 7.16 -15.48 -9.97
CA ASN A 258 5.83 -15.11 -9.49
C ASN A 258 5.84 -14.87 -7.97
N CYS A 259 4.89 -14.09 -7.48
CA CYS A 259 4.80 -13.79 -6.06
C CYS A 259 4.71 -15.07 -5.20
N ALA A 260 3.93 -16.07 -5.62
CA ALA A 260 3.78 -17.34 -4.92
C ALA A 260 5.07 -18.20 -4.90
N ASP A 261 5.96 -18.01 -5.87
CA ASP A 261 7.22 -18.75 -6.00
C ASP A 261 8.38 -18.10 -5.23
N GLY A 262 8.11 -17.00 -4.52
CA GLY A 262 9.10 -16.32 -3.69
C GLY A 262 9.86 -15.20 -4.41
N ALA A 263 9.14 -14.27 -5.01
CA ALA A 263 9.69 -13.12 -5.75
C ALA A 263 10.75 -12.33 -4.96
N ILE A 264 10.53 -12.12 -3.65
CA ILE A 264 11.48 -11.39 -2.81
C ILE A 264 12.77 -12.20 -2.58
N ALA A 265 12.67 -13.52 -2.50
CA ALA A 265 13.84 -14.37 -2.43
C ALA A 265 14.70 -14.29 -3.70
N ASP A 266 14.06 -14.22 -4.88
CA ASP A 266 14.78 -14.02 -6.14
C ASP A 266 15.52 -12.67 -6.17
N VAL A 267 14.90 -11.60 -5.66
CA VAL A 267 15.56 -10.29 -5.52
C VAL A 267 16.78 -10.40 -4.61
N ILE A 268 16.63 -11.00 -3.43
CA ILE A 268 17.68 -11.07 -2.41
C ILE A 268 18.83 -11.99 -2.85
N TYR A 269 18.52 -13.16 -3.41
CA TYR A 269 19.55 -14.17 -3.72
C TYR A 269 20.18 -14.00 -5.09
N LYS A 270 19.49 -13.35 -6.04
CA LYS A 270 20.01 -13.21 -7.41
C LYS A 270 20.29 -11.74 -7.75
N LYS A 271 19.29 -10.85 -7.61
CA LYS A 271 19.37 -9.48 -8.13
C LYS A 271 20.25 -8.56 -7.29
N ILE A 272 20.15 -8.61 -5.98
CA ILE A 272 21.01 -7.81 -5.10
C ILE A 272 22.49 -8.20 -5.23
N PRO A 273 22.88 -9.49 -5.27
CA PRO A 273 24.26 -9.88 -5.58
C PRO A 273 24.75 -9.38 -6.94
N GLU A 274 23.93 -9.48 -8.00
CA GLU A 274 24.26 -8.93 -9.33
C GLU A 274 24.59 -7.43 -9.24
N ILE A 275 23.77 -6.63 -8.52
CA ILE A 275 23.97 -5.18 -8.28
C ILE A 275 25.33 -4.92 -7.60
N LEU A 276 25.70 -5.76 -6.64
CA LEU A 276 26.91 -5.60 -5.82
C LEU A 276 28.16 -6.25 -6.42
N GLY A 277 28.05 -6.93 -7.57
CA GLY A 277 29.14 -7.70 -8.17
C GLY A 277 29.60 -8.88 -7.30
N LEU A 278 28.68 -9.48 -6.53
CA LEU A 278 28.92 -10.60 -5.64
C LEU A 278 28.47 -11.91 -6.30
N SER A 279 29.25 -12.98 -6.07
CA SER A 279 28.80 -14.34 -6.34
C SER A 279 28.37 -14.98 -5.02
N LEU A 280 27.08 -15.34 -4.90
CA LEU A 280 26.59 -16.11 -3.77
C LEU A 280 26.51 -17.58 -4.18
N ASP A 281 27.33 -18.44 -3.54
CA ASP A 281 27.19 -19.89 -3.64
C ASP A 281 26.02 -20.34 -2.74
N ILE A 282 24.79 -20.07 -3.20
CA ILE A 282 23.59 -20.53 -2.49
C ILE A 282 23.23 -21.89 -3.09
N GLN A 283 23.54 -22.96 -2.34
CA GLN A 283 22.98 -24.29 -2.61
C GLN A 283 21.47 -24.19 -2.36
N GLY A 284 20.69 -24.31 -3.45
CA GLY A 284 19.24 -24.14 -3.52
C GLY A 284 18.41 -25.14 -2.71
#